data_d1fc2739c54805ccfe0161218cb20942
#
_entry.id   d1fc2739c54805ccfe0161218cb20942
#
_cell.length_a   1.000
_cell.length_b   1.000
_cell.length_c   1.000
_cell.angle_alpha   90.00
_cell.angle_beta   90.00
_cell.angle_gamma   90.00
#
_symmetry.space_group_name_H-M   'P 1'
#
loop_
_entity.id
_entity.type
_entity.pdbx_description
1 polymer ?
#
loop_
_entity_poly.entity_id
_entity_poly.type
_entity_poly.pdbx_seq_one_letter_code
_entity_poly.pdbx_strand_id
1 'polypeptide(L)'
;MRIIIVCYPTFGGSGVLATELGHDLAKRGHFVHFIAYQKPVRLNDDDKTVFFHKVNVPFYPLFNFQPYELALSTKIVDVASKNKIDLIHVHYAIPHAYAAYMAQKMLKSSKIRLPIITTLHGTDITLVGKHPFYKNAVKFSIDKSNIVTSVSKSLKNDTHEFFNINKRIKVIPNFVDIKKFNNQLKMCNHDNSLKTITHVSNFRPVKNIRTLVKVYSKISKQFNCNFNLIGEGPELEVAKSMVKDLKIKNIDFMGNTNEVE
;
A
#
# COMPACT_ATOMS: atom_id res chain seq x y z
N MET A 1 14.79 -16.05 -9.40
CA MET A 1 13.41 -16.06 -9.94
C MET A 1 13.13 -14.73 -10.60
N ARG A 2 12.19 -14.72 -11.57
CA ARG A 2 11.65 -13.53 -12.22
C ARG A 2 10.22 -13.31 -11.74
N ILE A 3 9.96 -12.21 -11.07
CA ILE A 3 8.73 -11.97 -10.30
C ILE A 3 8.04 -10.73 -10.84
N ILE A 4 6.76 -10.84 -11.19
CA ILE A 4 5.93 -9.66 -11.41
C ILE A 4 5.37 -9.20 -10.06
N ILE A 5 5.52 -7.91 -9.72
CA ILE A 5 4.84 -7.26 -8.61
C ILE A 5 3.83 -6.24 -9.16
N VAL A 6 2.57 -6.40 -8.76
CA VAL A 6 1.49 -5.45 -9.08
C VAL A 6 1.06 -4.74 -7.82
N CYS A 7 1.13 -3.41 -7.81
CA CYS A 7 0.80 -2.61 -6.63
C CYS A 7 0.25 -1.24 -7.02
N TYR A 8 -0.33 -0.53 -6.05
CA TYR A 8 -0.62 0.90 -6.21
C TYR A 8 0.67 1.72 -6.12
N PRO A 9 0.90 2.69 -7.02
CA PRO A 9 2.13 3.48 -7.06
C PRO A 9 2.12 4.67 -6.07
N THR A 10 1.28 4.63 -5.05
CA THR A 10 1.04 5.77 -4.15
C THR A 10 1.88 5.72 -2.89
N PHE A 11 2.03 6.87 -2.19
CA PHE A 11 2.61 6.97 -0.84
C PHE A 11 1.81 6.22 0.24
N GLY A 12 0.75 5.50 -0.11
CA GLY A 12 0.05 4.62 0.82
C GLY A 12 0.92 3.44 1.26
N GLY A 13 0.72 2.96 2.49
CA GLY A 13 1.55 1.92 3.09
C GLY A 13 1.71 0.66 2.24
N SER A 14 0.69 0.24 1.49
CA SER A 14 0.76 -0.94 0.61
C SER A 14 1.69 -0.76 -0.59
N GLY A 15 1.70 0.43 -1.22
CA GLY A 15 2.58 0.73 -2.35
C GLY A 15 4.04 0.78 -1.92
N VAL A 16 4.32 1.47 -0.82
CA VAL A 16 5.67 1.53 -0.24
C VAL A 16 6.17 0.14 0.15
N LEU A 17 5.35 -0.66 0.83
CA LEU A 17 5.72 -2.02 1.22
C LEU A 17 5.99 -2.94 0.02
N ALA A 18 5.17 -2.85 -1.03
CA ALA A 18 5.39 -3.61 -2.25
C ALA A 18 6.71 -3.24 -2.91
N THR A 19 7.05 -1.95 -2.92
CA THR A 19 8.30 -1.44 -3.51
C THR A 19 9.51 -1.89 -2.71
N GLU A 20 9.50 -1.72 -1.38
CA GLU A 20 10.58 -2.18 -0.50
C GLU A 20 10.77 -3.70 -0.56
N LEU A 21 9.66 -4.48 -0.63
CA LEU A 21 9.74 -5.93 -0.84
C LEU A 21 10.42 -6.27 -2.17
N GLY A 22 10.08 -5.57 -3.25
CA GLY A 22 10.71 -5.81 -4.55
C GLY A 22 12.21 -5.50 -4.54
N HIS A 23 12.62 -4.42 -3.87
CA HIS A 23 14.05 -4.11 -3.70
C HIS A 23 14.78 -5.16 -2.85
N ASP A 24 14.17 -5.67 -1.77
CA ASP A 24 14.79 -6.74 -0.98
C ASP A 24 14.91 -8.06 -1.77
N LEU A 25 13.91 -8.39 -2.56
CA LEU A 25 13.97 -9.53 -3.48
C LEU A 25 15.07 -9.36 -4.54
N ALA A 26 15.22 -8.16 -5.10
CA ALA A 26 16.28 -7.85 -6.06
C ALA A 26 17.67 -8.01 -5.44
N LYS A 27 17.88 -7.48 -4.23
CA LYS A 27 19.13 -7.68 -3.45
C LYS A 27 19.45 -9.15 -3.17
N ARG A 28 18.44 -10.01 -3.16
CA ARG A 28 18.59 -11.49 -3.02
C ARG A 28 18.80 -12.21 -4.36
N GLY A 29 19.03 -11.48 -5.45
CA GLY A 29 19.32 -12.04 -6.76
C GLY A 29 18.09 -12.41 -7.58
N HIS A 30 16.93 -11.85 -7.29
CA HIS A 30 15.72 -12.01 -8.11
C HIS A 30 15.58 -10.86 -9.10
N PHE A 31 14.94 -11.12 -10.26
CA PHE A 31 14.54 -10.08 -11.19
C PHE A 31 13.10 -9.69 -10.89
N VAL A 32 12.85 -8.40 -10.68
CA VAL A 32 11.55 -7.89 -10.25
C VAL A 32 10.96 -6.95 -11.30
N HIS A 33 9.78 -7.26 -11.79
CA HIS A 33 9.04 -6.51 -12.79
C HIS A 33 7.84 -5.84 -12.14
N PHE A 34 7.93 -4.55 -11.84
CA PHE A 34 6.80 -3.78 -11.31
C PHE A 34 5.84 -3.39 -12.43
N ILE A 35 4.54 -3.63 -12.21
CA ILE A 35 3.47 -3.21 -13.13
C ILE A 35 2.49 -2.32 -12.37
N ALA A 36 2.36 -1.06 -12.81
CA ALA A 36 1.44 -0.07 -12.24
C ALA A 36 1.13 1.04 -13.27
N TYR A 37 0.11 1.86 -13.02
CA TYR A 37 -0.26 2.98 -13.92
C TYR A 37 0.70 4.17 -13.84
N GLN A 38 1.48 4.26 -12.77
CA GLN A 38 2.58 5.22 -12.59
C GLN A 38 3.74 4.52 -11.93
N LYS A 39 4.95 5.09 -12.01
CA LYS A 39 6.11 4.57 -11.30
C LYS A 39 5.83 4.56 -9.79
N PRO A 40 5.99 3.40 -9.11
CA PRO A 40 5.80 3.33 -7.67
C PRO A 40 6.72 4.30 -6.93
N VAL A 41 6.17 4.92 -5.91
CA VAL A 41 6.95 5.77 -5.01
C VAL A 41 8.05 4.94 -4.36
N ARG A 42 9.25 5.49 -4.27
CA ARG A 42 10.48 4.81 -3.82
C ARG A 42 11.04 3.75 -4.77
N LEU A 43 10.51 3.60 -5.98
CA LEU A 43 11.15 2.73 -6.96
C LEU A 43 12.40 3.41 -7.50
N ASN A 44 13.56 2.84 -7.21
CA ASN A 44 14.84 3.30 -7.71
C ASN A 44 15.17 2.65 -9.06
N ASP A 45 15.71 3.44 -10.00
CA ASP A 45 16.13 2.98 -11.33
C ASP A 45 17.56 2.41 -11.35
N ASP A 46 18.32 2.55 -10.26
CA ASP A 46 19.73 2.18 -10.23
C ASP A 46 19.97 0.66 -10.19
N ASP A 47 18.94 -0.11 -9.87
CA ASP A 47 19.04 -1.57 -9.78
C ASP A 47 18.72 -2.24 -11.13
N LYS A 48 19.76 -2.81 -11.77
CA LYS A 48 19.65 -3.50 -13.06
C LYS A 48 18.76 -4.74 -13.05
N THR A 49 18.31 -5.18 -11.89
CA THR A 49 17.40 -6.33 -11.71
C THR A 49 15.96 -5.91 -11.43
N VAL A 50 15.69 -4.61 -11.37
CA VAL A 50 14.36 -4.03 -11.13
C VAL A 50 13.88 -3.31 -12.40
N PHE A 51 12.67 -3.66 -12.86
CA PHE A 51 12.08 -3.13 -14.10
C PHE A 51 10.72 -2.54 -13.81
N PHE A 52 10.41 -1.40 -14.42
CA PHE A 52 9.09 -0.80 -14.35
C PHE A 52 8.35 -0.88 -15.69
N HIS A 53 7.11 -1.34 -15.65
CA HIS A 53 6.21 -1.45 -16.79
C HIS A 53 4.94 -0.64 -16.55
N LYS A 54 4.81 0.48 -17.22
CA LYS A 54 3.63 1.33 -17.09
C LYS A 54 2.40 0.68 -17.74
N VAL A 55 1.29 0.69 -17.03
CA VAL A 55 -0.03 0.35 -17.58
C VAL A 55 -0.61 1.62 -18.21
N ASN A 56 -0.74 1.60 -19.52
CA ASN A 56 -1.45 2.63 -20.24
C ASN A 56 -2.87 2.13 -20.50
N VAL A 57 -3.87 2.91 -20.10
CA VAL A 57 -5.27 2.62 -20.40
C VAL A 57 -5.64 3.42 -21.63
N PRO A 58 -5.89 2.76 -22.79
CA PRO A 58 -6.28 3.47 -24.01
C PRO A 58 -7.61 4.19 -23.79
N PHE A 59 -7.68 5.43 -24.25
CA PHE A 59 -8.95 6.13 -24.29
C PHE A 59 -9.77 5.62 -25.47
N TYR A 60 -11.03 5.27 -25.19
CA TYR A 60 -11.99 4.93 -26.23
C TYR A 60 -13.32 5.65 -25.94
N PRO A 61 -13.81 6.47 -26.88
CA PRO A 61 -14.93 7.39 -26.63
C PRO A 61 -16.23 6.71 -26.17
N LEU A 62 -16.47 5.45 -26.53
CA LEU A 62 -17.66 4.70 -26.11
C LEU A 62 -17.59 4.18 -24.68
N PHE A 63 -16.43 4.21 -24.04
CA PHE A 63 -16.30 3.82 -22.65
C PHE A 63 -16.49 5.03 -21.73
N ASN A 64 -17.60 5.07 -20.99
CA ASN A 64 -17.80 6.08 -19.95
C ASN A 64 -16.70 5.99 -18.86
N PHE A 65 -16.27 4.77 -18.56
CA PHE A 65 -15.17 4.47 -17.64
C PHE A 65 -14.15 3.60 -18.36
N GLN A 66 -12.91 4.05 -18.38
CA GLN A 66 -11.85 3.32 -19.05
C GLN A 66 -11.51 2.05 -18.25
N PRO A 67 -11.47 0.84 -18.86
CA PRO A 67 -11.33 -0.44 -18.18
C PRO A 67 -9.89 -0.69 -17.75
N TYR A 68 -9.52 -0.18 -16.58
CA TYR A 68 -8.17 -0.35 -16.02
C TYR A 68 -7.77 -1.82 -15.85
N GLU A 69 -8.67 -2.66 -15.36
CA GLU A 69 -8.42 -4.08 -15.10
C GLU A 69 -8.09 -4.83 -16.38
N LEU A 70 -8.72 -4.46 -17.48
CA LEU A 70 -8.43 -5.03 -18.80
C LEU A 70 -7.03 -4.61 -19.27
N ALA A 71 -6.69 -3.34 -19.16
CA ALA A 71 -5.37 -2.84 -19.52
C ALA A 71 -4.27 -3.46 -18.64
N LEU A 72 -4.51 -3.59 -17.33
CA LEU A 72 -3.58 -4.23 -16.40
C LEU A 72 -3.37 -5.72 -16.75
N SER A 73 -4.44 -6.47 -16.96
CA SER A 73 -4.33 -7.90 -17.34
C SER A 73 -3.56 -8.10 -18.64
N THR A 74 -3.82 -7.26 -19.65
CA THR A 74 -3.09 -7.29 -20.92
C THR A 74 -1.61 -6.92 -20.73
N LYS A 75 -1.28 -5.93 -19.89
CA LYS A 75 0.11 -5.60 -19.56
C LYS A 75 0.83 -6.75 -18.85
N ILE A 76 0.16 -7.44 -17.94
CA ILE A 76 0.73 -8.63 -17.28
C ILE A 76 1.04 -9.72 -18.32
N VAL A 77 0.14 -9.97 -19.28
CA VAL A 77 0.36 -10.93 -20.37
C VAL A 77 1.59 -10.54 -21.21
N ASP A 78 1.68 -9.26 -21.60
CA ASP A 78 2.80 -8.75 -22.40
C ASP A 78 4.15 -8.98 -21.69
N VAL A 79 4.24 -8.57 -20.42
CA VAL A 79 5.46 -8.74 -19.62
C VAL A 79 5.80 -10.20 -19.40
N ALA A 80 4.81 -11.05 -19.10
CA ALA A 80 5.01 -12.47 -18.86
C ALA A 80 5.48 -13.22 -20.10
N SER A 81 4.94 -12.87 -21.27
CA SER A 81 5.32 -13.50 -22.54
C SER A 81 6.75 -13.18 -22.97
N LYS A 82 7.25 -11.99 -22.60
CA LYS A 82 8.59 -11.52 -23.02
C LYS A 82 9.72 -11.85 -22.04
N ASN A 83 9.41 -12.17 -20.77
CA ASN A 83 10.42 -12.14 -19.70
C ASN A 83 10.58 -13.45 -18.91
N LYS A 84 10.07 -14.58 -19.35
CA LYS A 84 10.16 -15.88 -18.63
C LYS A 84 9.84 -15.76 -17.13
N ILE A 85 8.69 -15.19 -16.81
CA ILE A 85 8.25 -14.95 -15.44
C ILE A 85 7.98 -16.27 -14.71
N ASP A 86 8.31 -16.36 -13.43
CA ASP A 86 8.08 -17.52 -12.57
C ASP A 86 6.79 -17.40 -11.73
N LEU A 87 6.43 -16.18 -11.31
CA LEU A 87 5.22 -15.93 -10.53
C LEU A 87 4.73 -14.47 -10.62
N ILE A 88 3.47 -14.28 -10.27
CA ILE A 88 2.84 -12.97 -10.13
C ILE A 88 2.51 -12.75 -8.66
N HIS A 89 3.05 -11.71 -8.05
CA HIS A 89 2.71 -11.26 -6.71
C HIS A 89 1.91 -9.95 -6.80
N VAL A 90 0.69 -9.99 -6.38
CA VAL A 90 -0.19 -8.83 -6.39
C VAL A 90 -0.53 -8.35 -4.99
N HIS A 91 -0.57 -7.05 -4.82
CA HIS A 91 -1.02 -6.38 -3.61
C HIS A 91 -2.45 -5.88 -3.85
N TYR A 92 -3.39 -6.30 -3.04
CA TYR A 92 -4.86 -6.14 -3.13
C TYR A 92 -5.60 -7.23 -3.92
N ALA A 93 -6.74 -7.63 -3.37
CA ALA A 93 -7.66 -8.57 -4.01
C ALA A 93 -8.26 -8.00 -5.29
N ILE A 94 -8.71 -6.75 -5.26
CA ILE A 94 -9.18 -6.01 -6.43
C ILE A 94 -8.52 -4.64 -6.50
N PRO A 95 -8.22 -4.13 -7.69
CA PRO A 95 -8.39 -4.77 -9.00
C PRO A 95 -7.27 -5.76 -9.35
N HIS A 96 -6.19 -5.84 -8.56
CA HIS A 96 -4.93 -6.45 -8.96
C HIS A 96 -5.00 -7.97 -9.08
N ALA A 97 -5.52 -8.70 -8.06
CA ALA A 97 -5.61 -10.16 -8.15
C ALA A 97 -6.65 -10.60 -9.20
N TYR A 98 -7.73 -9.83 -9.38
CA TYR A 98 -8.68 -10.05 -10.45
C TYR A 98 -7.99 -9.97 -11.82
N ALA A 99 -7.27 -8.89 -12.09
CA ALA A 99 -6.54 -8.70 -13.34
C ALA A 99 -5.45 -9.76 -13.55
N ALA A 100 -4.73 -10.16 -12.51
CA ALA A 100 -3.74 -11.23 -12.57
C ALA A 100 -4.36 -12.58 -12.96
N TYR A 101 -5.55 -12.89 -12.40
CA TYR A 101 -6.27 -14.10 -12.78
C TYR A 101 -6.73 -14.07 -14.25
N MET A 102 -7.22 -12.92 -14.73
CA MET A 102 -7.57 -12.78 -16.16
C MET A 102 -6.33 -12.93 -17.04
N ALA A 103 -5.20 -12.35 -16.66
CA ALA A 103 -3.93 -12.55 -17.36
C ALA A 103 -3.52 -14.04 -17.39
N GLN A 104 -3.64 -14.74 -16.25
CA GLN A 104 -3.36 -16.18 -16.17
C GLN A 104 -4.25 -17.00 -17.13
N LYS A 105 -5.52 -16.59 -17.30
CA LYS A 105 -6.43 -17.22 -18.27
C LYS A 105 -6.02 -16.97 -19.71
N MET A 106 -5.63 -15.74 -20.05
CA MET A 106 -5.12 -15.40 -21.38
C MET A 106 -3.82 -16.15 -21.71
N LEU A 107 -2.90 -16.26 -20.75
CA LEU A 107 -1.62 -16.96 -20.91
C LEU A 107 -1.77 -18.50 -21.11
N LYS A 108 -2.90 -19.06 -20.72
CA LYS A 108 -3.15 -20.52 -20.87
C LYS A 108 -3.06 -20.99 -22.32
N SER A 109 -3.49 -20.17 -23.29
CA SER A 109 -3.39 -20.47 -24.72
C SER A 109 -1.93 -20.61 -25.19
N SER A 110 -1.02 -19.84 -24.58
CA SER A 110 0.42 -19.90 -24.82
C SER A 110 1.15 -20.95 -23.95
N LYS A 111 0.41 -21.82 -23.24
CA LYS A 111 0.94 -22.84 -22.31
C LYS A 111 1.77 -22.27 -21.14
N ILE A 112 1.66 -20.97 -20.86
CA ILE A 112 2.32 -20.30 -19.74
C ILE A 112 1.41 -20.43 -18.52
N ARG A 113 1.95 -20.99 -17.43
CA ARG A 113 1.23 -21.15 -16.16
C ARG A 113 1.99 -20.42 -15.06
N LEU A 114 1.44 -19.33 -14.55
CA LEU A 114 2.04 -18.52 -13.50
C LEU A 114 1.21 -18.62 -12.22
N PRO A 115 1.81 -19.03 -11.10
CA PRO A 115 1.13 -18.94 -9.82
C PRO A 115 0.92 -17.48 -9.39
N ILE A 116 -0.21 -17.23 -8.71
CA ILE A 116 -0.58 -15.92 -8.20
C ILE A 116 -0.50 -15.94 -6.69
N ILE A 117 0.30 -15.03 -6.14
CA ILE A 117 0.32 -14.69 -4.70
C ILE A 117 -0.43 -13.38 -4.54
N THR A 118 -1.39 -13.35 -3.61
CA THR A 118 -2.15 -12.14 -3.28
C THR A 118 -1.92 -11.74 -1.84
N THR A 119 -1.43 -10.52 -1.61
CA THR A 119 -1.31 -9.92 -0.28
C THR A 119 -2.44 -8.94 -0.02
N LEU A 120 -3.21 -9.21 1.03
CA LEU A 120 -4.31 -8.37 1.51
C LEU A 120 -3.78 -7.29 2.45
N HIS A 121 -4.23 -6.04 2.27
CA HIS A 121 -3.70 -4.88 3.01
C HIS A 121 -4.71 -4.20 3.95
N GLY A 122 -5.97 -4.58 3.90
CA GLY A 122 -7.03 -4.07 4.77
C GLY A 122 -8.13 -3.32 4.02
N THR A 123 -7.83 -2.23 3.32
CA THR A 123 -8.84 -1.44 2.61
C THR A 123 -9.57 -2.23 1.52
N ASP A 124 -8.90 -3.17 0.90
CA ASP A 124 -9.49 -4.12 -0.05
C ASP A 124 -10.53 -5.06 0.59
N ILE A 125 -10.43 -5.28 1.87
CA ILE A 125 -11.32 -6.16 2.66
C ILE A 125 -12.35 -5.36 3.43
N THR A 126 -11.90 -4.41 4.26
CA THR A 126 -12.74 -3.74 5.26
C THR A 126 -13.52 -2.54 4.72
N LEU A 127 -13.07 -1.93 3.62
CA LEU A 127 -13.75 -0.80 2.97
C LEU A 127 -14.38 -1.23 1.65
N VAL A 128 -13.54 -1.46 0.64
CA VAL A 128 -14.01 -1.76 -0.72
C VAL A 128 -14.73 -3.12 -0.75
N GLY A 129 -14.14 -4.12 -0.11
CA GLY A 129 -14.67 -5.49 -0.09
C GLY A 129 -16.00 -5.64 0.67
N LYS A 130 -16.28 -4.76 1.64
CA LYS A 130 -17.58 -4.75 2.33
C LYS A 130 -18.71 -4.16 1.48
N HIS A 131 -18.40 -3.39 0.44
CA HIS A 131 -19.42 -2.85 -0.43
C HIS A 131 -20.10 -3.99 -1.19
N PRO A 132 -21.45 -4.13 -1.14
CA PRO A 132 -22.16 -5.28 -1.71
C PRO A 132 -21.82 -5.54 -3.17
N PHE A 133 -21.61 -4.48 -3.94
CA PHE A 133 -21.26 -4.54 -5.36
C PHE A 133 -19.92 -5.23 -5.63
N TYR A 134 -18.92 -5.05 -4.75
CA TYR A 134 -17.57 -5.61 -4.94
C TYR A 134 -17.33 -6.92 -4.19
N LYS A 135 -18.20 -7.29 -3.28
CA LYS A 135 -18.03 -8.47 -2.41
C LYS A 135 -17.73 -9.75 -3.20
N ASN A 136 -18.48 -10.01 -4.26
CA ASN A 136 -18.30 -11.19 -5.09
C ASN A 136 -16.97 -11.18 -5.85
N ALA A 137 -16.55 -10.02 -6.36
CA ALA A 137 -15.27 -9.86 -7.07
C ALA A 137 -14.09 -10.09 -6.13
N VAL A 138 -14.14 -9.57 -4.90
CA VAL A 138 -13.10 -9.78 -3.87
C VAL A 138 -13.02 -11.25 -3.49
N LYS A 139 -14.15 -11.88 -3.16
CA LYS A 139 -14.20 -13.32 -2.85
C LYS A 139 -13.63 -14.16 -3.98
N PHE A 140 -14.06 -13.93 -5.21
CA PHE A 140 -13.57 -14.62 -6.40
C PHE A 140 -12.05 -14.46 -6.55
N SER A 141 -11.53 -13.26 -6.42
CA SER A 141 -10.09 -12.98 -6.56
C SER A 141 -9.26 -13.72 -5.52
N ILE A 142 -9.74 -13.76 -4.27
CA ILE A 142 -9.09 -14.51 -3.18
C ILE A 142 -9.13 -16.01 -3.49
N ASP A 143 -10.27 -16.55 -3.87
CA ASP A 143 -10.44 -17.99 -4.16
C ASP A 143 -9.57 -18.46 -5.34
N LYS A 144 -9.36 -17.60 -6.34
CA LYS A 144 -8.56 -17.91 -7.54
C LYS A 144 -7.06 -17.70 -7.37
N SER A 145 -6.62 -17.02 -6.33
CA SER A 145 -5.19 -16.90 -6.01
C SER A 145 -4.61 -18.24 -5.56
N ASN A 146 -3.38 -18.57 -5.94
CA ASN A 146 -2.72 -19.80 -5.48
C ASN A 146 -2.36 -19.72 -4.00
N ILE A 147 -1.79 -18.59 -3.58
CA ILE A 147 -1.44 -18.28 -2.20
C ILE A 147 -2.07 -16.95 -1.82
N VAL A 148 -2.61 -16.88 -0.61
CA VAL A 148 -3.13 -15.62 -0.05
C VAL A 148 -2.40 -15.32 1.25
N THR A 149 -1.95 -14.09 1.38
CA THR A 149 -1.36 -13.58 2.62
C THR A 149 -2.13 -12.38 3.14
N SER A 150 -2.05 -12.13 4.43
CA SER A 150 -2.58 -10.93 5.06
C SER A 150 -1.55 -10.32 6.00
N VAL A 151 -1.63 -9.02 6.19
CA VAL A 151 -0.66 -8.27 7.00
C VAL A 151 -0.90 -8.38 8.51
N SER A 152 -2.02 -8.98 8.93
CA SER A 152 -2.32 -9.21 10.35
C SER A 152 -3.28 -10.38 10.57
N LYS A 153 -3.30 -10.89 11.82
CA LYS A 153 -4.27 -11.91 12.24
C LYS A 153 -5.71 -11.37 12.19
N SER A 154 -5.91 -10.12 12.58
CA SER A 154 -7.23 -9.47 12.52
C SER A 154 -7.75 -9.46 11.09
N LEU A 155 -6.95 -8.95 10.14
CA LEU A 155 -7.34 -8.90 8.73
C LEU A 155 -7.65 -10.29 8.14
N LYS A 156 -6.87 -11.31 8.53
CA LYS A 156 -7.17 -12.70 8.16
C LYS A 156 -8.56 -13.12 8.67
N ASN A 157 -8.87 -12.86 9.94
CA ASN A 157 -10.14 -13.24 10.54
C ASN A 157 -11.30 -12.49 9.87
N ASP A 158 -11.18 -11.18 9.72
CA ASP A 158 -12.18 -10.35 9.00
C ASP A 158 -12.42 -10.88 7.59
N THR A 159 -11.37 -11.30 6.88
CA THR A 159 -11.48 -11.84 5.52
C THR A 159 -12.28 -13.14 5.50
N HIS A 160 -12.03 -14.07 6.44
CA HIS A 160 -12.80 -15.29 6.54
C HIS A 160 -14.27 -15.02 6.86
N GLU A 161 -14.52 -14.13 7.82
CA GLU A 161 -15.87 -13.78 8.27
C GLU A 161 -16.69 -13.08 7.17
N PHE A 162 -16.15 -12.01 6.58
CA PHE A 162 -16.90 -11.19 5.62
C PHE A 162 -17.20 -11.90 4.31
N PHE A 163 -16.31 -12.77 3.86
CA PHE A 163 -16.45 -13.43 2.56
C PHE A 163 -16.84 -14.90 2.64
N ASN A 164 -16.95 -15.45 3.84
CA ASN A 164 -17.22 -16.88 4.07
C ASN A 164 -16.36 -17.76 3.16
N ILE A 165 -15.05 -17.65 3.31
CA ILE A 165 -14.05 -18.40 2.55
C ILE A 165 -13.29 -19.37 3.45
N ASN A 166 -12.99 -20.56 2.90
CA ASN A 166 -12.20 -21.59 3.59
C ASN A 166 -10.74 -21.62 3.16
N LYS A 167 -10.33 -20.69 2.30
CA LYS A 167 -8.97 -20.65 1.79
C LYS A 167 -7.98 -20.33 2.91
N ARG A 168 -6.88 -21.08 2.97
CA ARG A 168 -5.79 -20.81 3.91
C ARG A 168 -5.15 -19.46 3.61
N ILE A 169 -5.16 -18.56 4.59
CA ILE A 169 -4.50 -17.26 4.54
C ILE A 169 -3.31 -17.28 5.50
N LYS A 170 -2.11 -17.03 4.96
CA LYS A 170 -0.88 -16.94 5.76
C LYS A 170 -0.71 -15.51 6.26
N VAL A 171 -0.48 -15.33 7.55
CA VAL A 171 -0.19 -14.02 8.12
C VAL A 171 1.31 -13.73 7.94
N ILE A 172 1.61 -12.63 7.27
CA ILE A 172 2.95 -12.08 7.10
C ILE A 172 2.85 -10.59 7.47
N PRO A 173 3.30 -10.19 8.67
CA PRO A 173 3.25 -8.79 9.09
C PRO A 173 4.06 -7.89 8.19
N ASN A 174 3.66 -6.61 8.14
CA ASN A 174 4.45 -5.58 7.49
C ASN A 174 5.82 -5.47 8.15
N PHE A 175 6.82 -5.16 7.38
CA PHE A 175 8.20 -4.99 7.83
C PHE A 175 8.66 -3.54 7.70
N VAL A 176 9.74 -3.25 8.37
CA VAL A 176 10.51 -2.01 8.23
C VAL A 176 12.01 -2.38 8.12
N ASP A 177 12.73 -1.67 7.28
CA ASP A 177 14.19 -1.83 7.20
C ASP A 177 14.84 -1.14 8.40
N ILE A 178 15.15 -1.93 9.42
CA ILE A 178 15.77 -1.44 10.66
C ILE A 178 17.17 -0.85 10.42
N LYS A 179 17.88 -1.22 9.35
CA LYS A 179 19.19 -0.62 9.03
C LYS A 179 19.02 0.80 8.51
N LYS A 180 17.98 1.03 7.70
CA LYS A 180 17.64 2.35 7.17
C LYS A 180 17.08 3.29 8.24
N PHE A 181 16.31 2.73 9.18
CA PHE A 181 15.64 3.49 10.25
C PHE A 181 16.29 3.32 11.63
N ASN A 182 17.43 2.64 11.69
CA ASN A 182 18.25 2.58 12.89
C ASN A 182 19.14 3.82 12.95
N ASN A 183 18.52 4.97 13.17
CA ASN A 183 19.27 6.10 13.66
C ASN A 183 19.85 5.68 15.01
N GLN A 184 21.18 5.68 15.11
CA GLN A 184 21.82 5.71 16.41
C GLN A 184 21.08 6.82 17.17
N LEU A 185 20.23 6.43 18.10
CA LEU A 185 19.65 7.36 19.04
C LEU A 185 20.84 8.14 19.61
N LYS A 186 21.12 9.32 19.08
CA LYS A 186 21.88 10.29 19.84
C LYS A 186 21.10 10.37 21.13
N MET A 187 21.66 9.81 22.19
CA MET A 187 21.05 9.90 23.52
C MET A 187 20.80 11.39 23.69
N CYS A 188 19.55 11.77 23.50
CA CYS A 188 19.13 13.09 23.89
C CYS A 188 19.41 13.12 25.40
N ASN A 189 20.44 13.84 25.80
CA ASN A 189 20.65 14.14 27.21
C ASN A 189 19.29 14.57 27.74
N HIS A 190 18.80 13.86 28.76
CA HIS A 190 17.51 14.13 29.40
C HIS A 190 17.56 15.42 30.22
N ASP A 191 18.05 16.47 29.60
CA ASP A 191 17.82 17.81 30.10
C ASP A 191 16.35 18.19 29.84
N ASN A 192 15.78 19.05 30.64
CA ASN A 192 14.41 19.56 30.62
C ASN A 192 13.98 20.14 29.24
N SER A 193 14.45 19.57 28.16
CA SER A 193 14.20 19.99 26.81
C SER A 193 12.76 19.73 26.39
N LEU A 194 12.19 20.68 25.71
CA LEU A 194 10.89 20.65 25.05
C LEU A 194 10.69 19.33 24.30
N LYS A 195 9.70 18.54 24.67
CA LYS A 195 9.38 17.26 24.02
C LYS A 195 8.67 17.51 22.70
N THR A 196 9.03 16.78 21.64
CA THR A 196 8.31 16.84 20.35
C THR A 196 7.54 15.56 20.12
N ILE A 197 6.24 15.70 19.84
CA ILE A 197 5.36 14.60 19.45
C ILE A 197 5.10 14.73 17.96
N THR A 198 5.45 13.71 17.19
CA THR A 198 5.30 13.72 15.74
C THR A 198 4.25 12.70 15.28
N HIS A 199 3.35 13.12 14.40
CA HIS A 199 2.40 12.26 13.70
C HIS A 199 2.63 12.34 12.20
N VAL A 200 2.73 11.19 11.55
CA VAL A 200 2.92 11.09 10.10
C VAL A 200 1.78 10.29 9.49
N SER A 201 0.99 10.88 8.61
CA SER A 201 -0.06 10.15 7.88
C SER A 201 -0.60 10.93 6.68
N ASN A 202 -1.42 10.27 5.86
CA ASN A 202 -2.16 10.87 4.75
C ASN A 202 -3.54 11.40 5.16
N PHE A 203 -3.71 11.99 6.27
CA PHE A 203 -4.88 12.65 6.87
C PHE A 203 -6.26 12.22 6.32
N ARG A 204 -6.45 10.91 6.16
CA ARG A 204 -7.74 10.31 5.80
C ARG A 204 -8.58 10.07 7.06
N PRO A 205 -9.92 9.98 6.96
CA PRO A 205 -10.80 9.73 8.11
C PRO A 205 -10.38 8.54 8.98
N VAL A 206 -9.88 7.47 8.37
CA VAL A 206 -9.37 6.27 9.08
C VAL A 206 -8.18 6.58 10.00
N LYS A 207 -7.47 7.70 9.80
CA LYS A 207 -6.36 8.12 10.66
C LYS A 207 -6.81 8.90 11.89
N ASN A 208 -8.10 9.23 11.96
CA ASN A 208 -8.77 9.83 13.11
C ASN A 208 -8.07 11.10 13.64
N ILE A 209 -7.67 11.98 12.72
CA ILE A 209 -6.93 13.21 13.03
C ILE A 209 -7.69 14.09 14.02
N ARG A 210 -9.01 14.11 13.95
CA ARG A 210 -9.86 14.88 14.89
C ARG A 210 -9.64 14.48 16.34
N THR A 211 -9.57 13.17 16.61
CA THR A 211 -9.27 12.68 17.96
C THR A 211 -7.85 13.02 18.37
N LEU A 212 -6.89 12.90 17.44
CA LEU A 212 -5.49 13.25 17.67
C LEU A 212 -5.34 14.71 18.11
N VAL A 213 -5.98 15.67 17.41
CA VAL A 213 -5.97 17.08 17.77
C VAL A 213 -6.58 17.31 19.17
N LYS A 214 -7.67 16.62 19.51
CA LYS A 214 -8.24 16.68 20.87
C LYS A 214 -7.28 16.15 21.94
N VAL A 215 -6.56 15.08 21.63
CA VAL A 215 -5.52 14.54 22.54
C VAL A 215 -4.40 15.55 22.72
N TYR A 216 -3.90 16.15 21.64
CA TYR A 216 -2.88 17.21 21.72
C TYR A 216 -3.34 18.40 22.58
N SER A 217 -4.60 18.84 22.42
CA SER A 217 -5.17 19.90 23.26
C SER A 217 -5.14 19.57 24.76
N LYS A 218 -5.29 18.30 25.12
CA LYS A 218 -5.19 17.87 26.53
C LYS A 218 -3.74 17.81 27.01
N ILE A 219 -2.85 17.27 26.19
CA ILE A 219 -1.43 17.13 26.53
C ILE A 219 -0.77 18.50 26.68
N SER A 220 -1.04 19.46 25.80
CA SER A 220 -0.46 20.80 25.80
C SER A 220 -0.82 21.62 27.04
N LYS A 221 -1.88 21.24 27.76
CA LYS A 221 -2.27 21.87 29.04
C LYS A 221 -1.47 21.36 30.26
N GLN A 222 -0.88 20.18 30.13
CA GLN A 222 -0.18 19.52 31.22
C GLN A 222 1.34 19.48 31.02
N PHE A 223 1.80 19.50 29.76
CA PHE A 223 3.20 19.36 29.42
C PHE A 223 3.63 20.42 28.40
N ASN A 224 4.85 20.93 28.57
CA ASN A 224 5.46 21.80 27.57
C ASN A 224 6.03 20.94 26.43
N CYS A 225 5.33 20.91 25.28
CA CYS A 225 5.71 20.08 24.13
C CYS A 225 5.29 20.71 22.81
N ASN A 226 6.01 20.35 21.74
CA ASN A 226 5.67 20.66 20.36
C ASN A 226 4.97 19.48 19.70
N PHE A 227 4.11 19.78 18.71
CA PHE A 227 3.40 18.77 17.92
C PHE A 227 3.68 19.01 16.44
N ASN A 228 4.26 17.99 15.77
CA ASN A 228 4.50 18.03 14.35
C ASN A 228 3.50 17.12 13.65
N LEU A 229 2.71 17.67 12.73
CA LEU A 229 1.77 16.96 11.88
C LEU A 229 2.32 16.94 10.45
N ILE A 230 2.81 15.76 10.04
CA ILE A 230 3.44 15.55 8.74
C ILE A 230 2.47 14.79 7.84
N GLY A 231 2.22 15.35 6.66
CA GLY A 231 1.39 14.78 5.61
C GLY A 231 0.25 15.68 5.18
N GLU A 232 -0.51 15.21 4.22
CA GLU A 232 -1.64 15.91 3.60
C GLU A 232 -2.83 14.97 3.44
N GLY A 233 -4.01 15.53 3.21
CA GLY A 233 -5.20 14.74 2.95
C GLY A 233 -6.50 15.47 3.28
N PRO A 234 -7.65 14.83 3.07
CA PRO A 234 -8.96 15.46 3.16
C PRO A 234 -9.30 16.05 4.55
N GLU A 235 -8.67 15.54 5.62
CA GLU A 235 -8.90 16.02 6.98
C GLU A 235 -7.96 17.16 7.41
N LEU A 236 -7.06 17.65 6.53
CA LEU A 236 -6.08 18.69 6.88
C LEU A 236 -6.73 20.00 7.32
N GLU A 237 -7.65 20.52 6.51
CA GLU A 237 -8.30 21.80 6.82
C GLU A 237 -9.19 21.71 8.06
N VAL A 238 -9.82 20.56 8.27
CA VAL A 238 -10.58 20.30 9.50
C VAL A 238 -9.66 20.30 10.72
N ALA A 239 -8.48 19.69 10.61
CA ALA A 239 -7.50 19.67 11.69
C ALA A 239 -7.01 21.09 12.02
N LYS A 240 -6.70 21.92 11.01
CA LYS A 240 -6.29 23.31 11.18
C LYS A 240 -7.38 24.16 11.88
N SER A 241 -8.64 24.02 11.45
CA SER A 241 -9.77 24.70 12.09
C SER A 241 -9.89 24.30 13.56
N MET A 242 -9.84 23.00 13.87
CA MET A 242 -9.91 22.51 15.25
C MET A 242 -8.76 23.02 16.14
N VAL A 243 -7.54 23.11 15.58
CA VAL A 243 -6.38 23.67 16.30
C VAL A 243 -6.62 25.12 16.68
N LYS A 244 -7.17 25.91 15.76
CA LYS A 244 -7.55 27.33 15.99
C LYS A 244 -8.64 27.44 17.07
N ASP A 245 -9.71 26.66 16.96
CA ASP A 245 -10.86 26.69 17.87
C ASP A 245 -10.45 26.28 19.29
N LEU A 246 -9.59 25.27 19.42
CA LEU A 246 -9.07 24.77 20.67
C LEU A 246 -7.89 25.60 21.22
N LYS A 247 -7.47 26.63 20.47
CA LYS A 247 -6.34 27.52 20.79
C LYS A 247 -5.06 26.76 21.17
N ILE A 248 -4.77 25.68 20.44
CA ILE A 248 -3.57 24.88 20.67
C ILE A 248 -2.36 25.66 20.16
N LYS A 249 -1.39 25.87 21.07
CA LYS A 249 -0.08 26.43 20.72
C LYS A 249 0.92 25.33 20.42
N ASN A 250 2.02 25.66 19.77
CA ASN A 250 3.13 24.75 19.50
C ASN A 250 2.71 23.52 18.66
N ILE A 251 1.96 23.76 17.60
CA ILE A 251 1.58 22.73 16.61
C ILE A 251 1.93 23.20 15.21
N ASP A 252 2.69 22.39 14.50
CA ASP A 252 3.16 22.67 13.15
C ASP A 252 2.59 21.67 12.14
N PHE A 253 2.07 22.18 11.03
CA PHE A 253 1.63 21.41 9.88
C PHE A 253 2.72 21.47 8.80
N MET A 254 3.48 20.42 8.66
CA MET A 254 4.69 20.40 7.82
C MET A 254 4.42 19.96 6.36
N GLY A 255 3.15 19.61 6.03
CA GLY A 255 2.82 19.12 4.69
C GLY A 255 3.47 17.78 4.38
N ASN A 256 3.55 17.44 3.08
CA ASN A 256 4.28 16.27 2.63
C ASN A 256 5.78 16.54 2.65
N THR A 257 6.54 15.63 3.22
CA THR A 257 7.99 15.62 3.14
C THR A 257 8.47 14.30 2.56
N ASN A 258 9.49 14.35 1.73
CA ASN A 258 10.16 13.17 1.18
C ASN A 258 11.15 12.55 2.16
N GLU A 259 11.53 13.30 3.18
CA GLU A 259 12.51 12.94 4.20
C GLU A 259 11.85 13.07 5.56
N VAL A 260 11.60 11.94 6.20
CA VAL A 260 11.27 11.88 7.62
C VAL A 260 12.56 11.43 8.30
N GLU A 261 13.45 12.39 8.54
CA GLU A 261 14.63 12.22 9.39
C GLU A 261 14.28 12.33 10.87
#